data_8b8d9ead79be6f60f94a9e72945d73eb
#
_entry.id   8b8d9ead79be6f60f94a9e72945d73eb
#
_cell.length_a   1.000
_cell.length_b   1.000
_cell.length_c   1.000
_cell.angle_alpha   90.00
_cell.angle_beta   90.00
_cell.angle_gamma   90.00
#
_symmetry.space_group_name_H-M   'P 1'
#
loop_
_entity.id
_entity.type
_entity.pdbx_description
1 polymer ?
#
loop_
_entity_poly.entity_id
_entity_poly.type
_entity_poly.pdbx_seq_one_letter_code
_entity_poly.pdbx_strand_id
1 'polypeptide(L)'
;EATGRGVAISTDANGRFTKLDPATGAAQALAESYRNVCTVGARPLAVTDCLNFGSPEDPDAMWQLVEAITGLADACAVMGVPVTGGNVSLYNSHGKVKGQIDSSINPTPVVGVLGVMDDVRRANPSGWHEEGLAIMALGTTADELDGSAWSRVVHDHLGGLPPRVDLEAEMALGRVLLALSEAEGPDGESLVRAAHDCSTGGLIQTLVDSCLRCGVGASVDLTAIQEEGVDDFTALFSESGARAIVAVREELVPAVTAAAEAEDVAVARLGTTGGDLLVVAGSDLLSDGGAGRPLVLDLAE
;
A
#
# COMPACT_ATOMS: atom_id res chain seq x y z
N GLU A 1 25.99 -0.04 -13.17
CA GLU A 1 27.10 0.53 -12.35
C GLU A 1 27.72 1.79 -12.98
N ALA A 2 27.87 1.85 -14.30
CA ALA A 2 28.57 2.97 -14.94
C ALA A 2 27.81 4.31 -14.88
N THR A 3 26.47 4.30 -14.71
CA THR A 3 25.63 5.51 -14.69
C THR A 3 25.13 5.88 -13.30
N GLY A 4 25.18 4.98 -12.32
CA GLY A 4 24.56 5.14 -11.01
C GLY A 4 23.02 5.05 -11.02
N ARG A 5 22.38 4.98 -12.20
CA ARG A 5 20.92 4.89 -12.30
C ARG A 5 20.37 3.58 -11.77
N GLY A 6 19.21 3.65 -11.14
CA GLY A 6 18.45 2.50 -10.65
C GLY A 6 17.16 2.27 -11.43
N VAL A 7 16.71 1.02 -11.40
CA VAL A 7 15.41 0.60 -11.90
C VAL A 7 14.66 -0.03 -10.71
N ALA A 8 13.42 0.39 -10.50
CA ALA A 8 12.50 -0.21 -9.55
C ALA A 8 11.37 -0.91 -10.31
N ILE A 9 10.93 -2.05 -9.81
CA ILE A 9 9.79 -2.79 -10.34
C ILE A 9 8.95 -3.25 -9.15
N SER A 10 7.66 -2.95 -9.18
CA SER A 10 6.66 -3.56 -8.30
C SER A 10 5.65 -4.33 -9.13
N THR A 11 5.07 -5.37 -8.55
CA THR A 11 3.99 -6.14 -9.16
C THR A 11 2.92 -6.41 -8.12
N ASP A 12 1.71 -5.93 -8.37
CA ASP A 12 0.62 -5.99 -7.42
C ASP A 12 -0.65 -6.53 -8.07
N ALA A 13 -1.51 -7.15 -7.28
CA ALA A 13 -2.79 -7.71 -7.69
C ALA A 13 -3.66 -7.98 -6.46
N ASN A 14 -4.95 -7.68 -6.56
CA ASN A 14 -5.91 -8.06 -5.54
C ASN A 14 -7.16 -8.72 -6.16
N GLY A 15 -7.13 -10.05 -6.30
CA GLY A 15 -8.24 -10.82 -6.85
C GLY A 15 -9.51 -10.78 -6.00
N ARG A 16 -9.44 -10.42 -4.70
CA ARG A 16 -10.62 -10.21 -3.85
C ARG A 16 -11.34 -8.93 -4.27
N PHE A 17 -10.61 -7.84 -4.37
CA PHE A 17 -11.15 -6.55 -4.78
C PHE A 17 -11.67 -6.60 -6.21
N THR A 18 -10.91 -7.20 -7.14
CA THR A 18 -11.36 -7.38 -8.54
C THR A 18 -12.60 -8.27 -8.64
N LYS A 19 -12.81 -9.21 -7.70
CA LYS A 19 -14.03 -10.02 -7.66
C LYS A 19 -15.25 -9.21 -7.21
N LEU A 20 -15.06 -8.26 -6.29
CA LEU A 20 -16.12 -7.36 -5.81
C LEU A 20 -16.49 -6.30 -6.83
N ASP A 21 -15.47 -5.65 -7.42
CA ASP A 21 -15.60 -4.65 -8.47
C ASP A 21 -14.38 -4.74 -9.41
N PRO A 22 -14.54 -5.27 -10.63
CA PRO A 22 -13.40 -5.51 -11.52
C PRO A 22 -12.68 -4.24 -11.97
N ALA A 23 -13.39 -3.16 -12.21
CA ALA A 23 -12.79 -1.89 -12.64
C ALA A 23 -11.98 -1.27 -11.51
N THR A 24 -12.58 -1.16 -10.32
CA THR A 24 -11.91 -0.63 -9.13
C THR A 24 -10.72 -1.50 -8.70
N GLY A 25 -10.89 -2.83 -8.66
CA GLY A 25 -9.80 -3.73 -8.26
C GLY A 25 -8.60 -3.71 -9.21
N ALA A 26 -8.82 -3.52 -10.51
CA ALA A 26 -7.74 -3.37 -11.49
C ALA A 26 -7.02 -2.00 -11.35
N ALA A 27 -7.78 -0.93 -11.12
CA ALA A 27 -7.22 0.39 -10.85
C ALA A 27 -6.41 0.41 -9.54
N GLN A 28 -6.87 -0.28 -8.50
CA GLN A 28 -6.12 -0.43 -7.24
C GLN A 28 -4.80 -1.17 -7.43
N ALA A 29 -4.77 -2.26 -8.21
CA ALA A 29 -3.53 -2.96 -8.50
C ALA A 29 -2.48 -2.05 -9.17
N LEU A 30 -2.93 -1.15 -10.06
CA LEU A 30 -2.05 -0.12 -10.63
C LEU A 30 -1.59 0.88 -9.58
N ALA A 31 -2.52 1.42 -8.80
CA ALA A 31 -2.25 2.44 -7.78
C ALA A 31 -1.26 1.93 -6.72
N GLU A 32 -1.43 0.70 -6.25
CA GLU A 32 -0.53 0.05 -5.30
C GLU A 32 0.87 -0.12 -5.90
N SER A 33 0.97 -0.66 -7.13
CA SER A 33 2.25 -0.84 -7.82
C SER A 33 2.96 0.49 -8.08
N TYR A 34 2.22 1.53 -8.45
CA TYR A 34 2.72 2.89 -8.62
C TYR A 34 3.28 3.44 -7.30
N ARG A 35 2.50 3.33 -6.22
CA ARG A 35 2.88 3.78 -4.88
C ARG A 35 4.13 3.05 -4.37
N ASN A 36 4.22 1.73 -4.56
CA ASN A 36 5.39 0.91 -4.22
C ASN A 36 6.66 1.38 -4.93
N VAL A 37 6.56 1.75 -6.19
CA VAL A 37 7.69 2.32 -6.93
C VAL A 37 8.09 3.68 -6.39
N CYS A 38 7.12 4.52 -5.99
CA CYS A 38 7.38 5.82 -5.38
C CYS A 38 8.01 5.71 -3.98
N THR A 39 7.63 4.72 -3.15
CA THR A 39 8.22 4.52 -1.81
C THR A 39 9.71 4.23 -1.89
N VAL A 40 10.18 3.54 -2.92
CA VAL A 40 11.60 3.29 -3.16
C VAL A 40 12.35 4.56 -3.61
N GLY A 41 11.63 5.61 -4.04
CA GLY A 41 12.20 6.83 -4.60
C GLY A 41 12.42 6.77 -6.11
N ALA A 42 11.77 5.85 -6.81
CA ALA A 42 11.82 5.76 -8.25
C ALA A 42 10.58 6.39 -8.88
N ARG A 43 10.78 7.12 -9.99
CA ARG A 43 9.67 7.71 -10.74
C ARG A 43 9.02 6.67 -11.65
N PRO A 44 7.72 6.36 -11.47
CA PRO A 44 6.99 5.45 -12.35
C PRO A 44 6.98 5.93 -13.79
N LEU A 45 7.21 5.03 -14.75
CA LEU A 45 7.31 5.36 -16.17
C LEU A 45 6.45 4.51 -17.09
N ALA A 46 6.24 3.24 -16.77
CA ALA A 46 5.60 2.29 -17.66
C ALA A 46 4.94 1.16 -16.90
N VAL A 47 3.94 0.58 -17.52
CA VAL A 47 3.15 -0.53 -16.98
C VAL A 47 3.31 -1.76 -17.86
N THR A 48 3.35 -2.92 -17.23
CA THR A 48 3.10 -4.22 -17.85
C THR A 48 1.99 -4.92 -17.09
N ASP A 49 1.27 -5.84 -17.72
CA ASP A 49 0.21 -6.58 -17.08
C ASP A 49 0.29 -8.09 -17.35
N CYS A 50 -0.37 -8.87 -16.49
CA CYS A 50 -0.62 -10.29 -16.67
C CYS A 50 -2.07 -10.54 -16.24
N LEU A 51 -2.98 -10.56 -17.20
CA LEU A 51 -4.41 -10.63 -16.96
C LEU A 51 -4.86 -12.08 -16.84
N ASN A 52 -5.30 -12.50 -15.64
CA ASN A 52 -5.71 -13.87 -15.36
C ASN A 52 -7.20 -13.93 -15.06
N PHE A 53 -7.97 -14.56 -15.96
CA PHE A 53 -9.44 -14.61 -15.89
C PHE A 53 -9.96 -16.01 -16.19
N GLY A 54 -11.23 -16.24 -15.88
CA GLY A 54 -11.97 -17.44 -16.22
C GLY A 54 -12.20 -17.63 -17.71
N SER A 55 -13.18 -18.45 -18.08
CA SER A 55 -13.54 -18.68 -19.47
C SER A 55 -14.22 -17.46 -20.08
N PRO A 56 -13.76 -16.96 -21.23
CA PRO A 56 -14.44 -15.86 -21.93
C PRO A 56 -15.77 -16.29 -22.58
N GLU A 57 -16.07 -17.60 -22.60
CA GLU A 57 -17.37 -18.13 -23.01
C GLU A 57 -18.43 -17.99 -21.91
N ASP A 58 -17.99 -17.76 -20.66
CA ASP A 58 -18.83 -17.40 -19.53
C ASP A 58 -19.08 -15.89 -19.56
N PRO A 59 -20.35 -15.43 -19.71
CA PRO A 59 -20.67 -14.01 -19.76
C PRO A 59 -20.18 -13.21 -18.54
N ASP A 60 -20.21 -13.81 -17.35
CA ASP A 60 -19.77 -13.13 -16.11
C ASP A 60 -18.25 -12.96 -16.12
N ALA A 61 -17.49 -13.99 -16.51
CA ALA A 61 -16.03 -13.90 -16.62
C ALA A 61 -15.60 -12.91 -17.72
N MET A 62 -16.32 -12.90 -18.84
CA MET A 62 -16.06 -11.94 -19.91
C MET A 62 -16.36 -10.50 -19.48
N TRP A 63 -17.46 -10.28 -18.76
CA TRP A 63 -17.79 -8.96 -18.20
C TRP A 63 -16.69 -8.50 -17.22
N GLN A 64 -16.22 -9.36 -16.31
CA GLN A 64 -15.13 -9.04 -15.40
C GLN A 64 -13.85 -8.63 -16.15
N LEU A 65 -13.50 -9.33 -17.22
CA LEU A 65 -12.34 -8.99 -18.05
C LEU A 65 -12.48 -7.61 -18.68
N VAL A 66 -13.63 -7.30 -19.26
CA VAL A 66 -13.90 -6.00 -19.92
C VAL A 66 -13.81 -4.86 -18.92
N GLU A 67 -14.49 -4.98 -17.77
CA GLU A 67 -14.48 -3.96 -16.74
C GLU A 67 -13.08 -3.75 -16.16
N ALA A 68 -12.35 -4.83 -15.88
CA ALA A 68 -10.98 -4.73 -15.36
C ALA A 68 -10.03 -4.03 -16.35
N ILE A 69 -10.10 -4.36 -17.64
CA ILE A 69 -9.29 -3.70 -18.67
C ILE A 69 -9.67 -2.22 -18.78
N THR A 70 -10.96 -1.90 -18.73
CA THR A 70 -11.45 -0.51 -18.78
C THR A 70 -10.92 0.28 -17.58
N GLY A 71 -11.10 -0.23 -16.35
CA GLY A 71 -10.61 0.44 -15.15
C GLY A 71 -9.09 0.63 -15.15
N LEU A 72 -8.33 -0.39 -15.59
CA LEU A 72 -6.87 -0.28 -15.71
C LEU A 72 -6.45 0.76 -16.77
N ALA A 73 -7.10 0.77 -17.93
CA ALA A 73 -6.78 1.71 -19.01
C ALA A 73 -7.06 3.15 -18.61
N ASP A 74 -8.22 3.40 -17.98
CA ASP A 74 -8.61 4.72 -17.49
C ASP A 74 -7.62 5.20 -16.41
N ALA A 75 -7.25 4.33 -15.47
CA ALA A 75 -6.28 4.65 -14.43
C ALA A 75 -4.89 4.94 -15.02
N CYS A 76 -4.42 4.15 -16.01
CA CYS A 76 -3.16 4.43 -16.71
C CYS A 76 -3.19 5.79 -17.44
N ALA A 77 -4.33 6.15 -18.03
CA ALA A 77 -4.48 7.43 -18.71
C ALA A 77 -4.43 8.62 -17.75
N VAL A 78 -5.09 8.52 -16.59
CA VAL A 78 -5.07 9.54 -15.53
C VAL A 78 -3.66 9.68 -14.94
N MET A 79 -3.02 8.57 -14.57
CA MET A 79 -1.70 8.58 -13.93
C MET A 79 -0.54 8.83 -14.91
N GLY A 80 -0.80 8.87 -16.22
CA GLY A 80 0.22 9.14 -17.23
C GLY A 80 1.27 8.03 -17.39
N VAL A 81 0.94 6.78 -17.04
CA VAL A 81 1.83 5.61 -17.13
C VAL A 81 1.31 4.65 -18.21
N PRO A 82 1.93 4.60 -19.40
CA PRO A 82 1.44 3.78 -20.50
C PRO A 82 1.72 2.29 -20.28
N VAL A 83 0.78 1.44 -20.71
CA VAL A 83 1.01 -0.01 -20.83
C VAL A 83 1.93 -0.26 -22.03
N THR A 84 3.09 -0.87 -21.79
CA THR A 84 4.10 -1.17 -22.82
C THR A 84 4.08 -2.62 -23.30
N GLY A 85 3.38 -3.49 -22.60
CA GLY A 85 3.23 -4.90 -22.93
C GLY A 85 2.55 -5.65 -21.81
N GLY A 86 2.24 -6.91 -22.07
CA GLY A 86 1.59 -7.78 -21.10
C GLY A 86 1.16 -9.09 -21.71
N ASN A 87 0.38 -9.87 -20.97
CA ASN A 87 -0.25 -11.10 -21.49
C ASN A 87 -1.64 -11.29 -20.90
N VAL A 88 -2.45 -12.10 -21.59
CA VAL A 88 -3.75 -12.55 -21.12
C VAL A 88 -3.72 -14.07 -20.97
N SER A 89 -4.15 -14.56 -19.81
CA SER A 89 -4.38 -15.97 -19.51
C SER A 89 -5.87 -16.18 -19.23
N LEU A 90 -6.52 -16.98 -20.05
CA LEU A 90 -7.95 -17.26 -19.97
C LEU A 90 -8.21 -18.72 -19.65
N TYR A 91 -9.48 -19.07 -19.41
CA TYR A 91 -9.93 -20.41 -19.03
C TYR A 91 -9.30 -20.91 -17.69
N ASN A 92 -8.88 -20.00 -16.82
CA ASN A 92 -8.34 -20.38 -15.52
C ASN A 92 -9.46 -20.82 -14.58
N SER A 93 -9.30 -22.00 -13.98
CA SER A 93 -10.25 -22.57 -13.04
C SER A 93 -9.57 -23.29 -11.89
N HIS A 94 -10.30 -23.47 -10.80
CA HIS A 94 -9.83 -24.26 -9.65
C HIS A 94 -9.83 -25.77 -9.92
N GLY A 95 -10.27 -26.19 -11.13
CA GLY A 95 -10.40 -27.58 -11.53
C GLY A 95 -11.73 -28.20 -11.09
N LYS A 96 -12.04 -29.38 -11.66
CA LYS A 96 -13.27 -30.11 -11.34
C LYS A 96 -13.11 -30.88 -10.03
N VAL A 97 -13.75 -30.40 -8.98
CA VAL A 97 -14.03 -31.22 -7.80
C VAL A 97 -15.22 -32.11 -8.15
N LYS A 98 -15.11 -33.43 -7.90
CA LYS A 98 -16.11 -34.45 -8.25
C LYS A 98 -17.52 -34.01 -7.81
N GLY A 99 -18.39 -33.67 -8.79
CA GLY A 99 -19.78 -33.26 -8.56
C GLY A 99 -20.02 -31.73 -8.48
N GLN A 100 -19.02 -30.89 -8.65
CA GLN A 100 -19.16 -29.43 -8.75
C GLN A 100 -18.90 -28.95 -10.17
N ILE A 101 -19.54 -27.83 -10.53
CA ILE A 101 -19.27 -27.09 -11.77
C ILE A 101 -17.85 -26.54 -11.65
N ASP A 102 -17.09 -26.60 -12.72
CA ASP A 102 -15.76 -25.99 -12.83
C ASP A 102 -15.85 -24.50 -12.52
N SER A 103 -15.27 -24.06 -11.39
CA SER A 103 -15.37 -22.68 -10.95
C SER A 103 -14.17 -21.87 -11.47
N SER A 104 -14.45 -20.77 -12.12
CA SER A 104 -13.43 -19.79 -12.48
C SER A 104 -12.63 -19.31 -11.27
N ILE A 105 -11.36 -18.99 -11.45
CA ILE A 105 -10.59 -18.25 -10.46
C ILE A 105 -11.20 -16.89 -10.20
N ASN A 106 -10.82 -16.23 -9.11
CA ASN A 106 -11.08 -14.80 -8.98
C ASN A 106 -10.39 -14.06 -10.12
N PRO A 107 -11.04 -13.05 -10.72
CA PRO A 107 -10.41 -12.21 -11.73
C PRO A 107 -9.17 -11.55 -11.13
N THR A 108 -8.01 -11.74 -11.75
CA THR A 108 -6.74 -11.32 -11.17
C THR A 108 -5.86 -10.64 -12.22
N PRO A 109 -6.09 -9.34 -12.48
CA PRO A 109 -5.14 -8.53 -13.23
C PRO A 109 -3.91 -8.29 -12.34
N VAL A 110 -2.79 -8.88 -12.71
CA VAL A 110 -1.50 -8.57 -12.10
C VAL A 110 -0.91 -7.40 -12.87
N VAL A 111 -0.60 -6.32 -12.18
CA VAL A 111 -0.07 -5.09 -12.77
C VAL A 111 1.37 -4.91 -12.30
N GLY A 112 2.28 -4.69 -13.24
CA GLY A 112 3.67 -4.36 -12.95
C GLY A 112 3.98 -2.92 -13.33
N VAL A 113 4.54 -2.13 -12.43
CA VAL A 113 5.02 -0.77 -12.70
C VAL A 113 6.53 -0.75 -12.67
N LEU A 114 7.12 -0.20 -13.75
CA LEU A 114 8.55 0.06 -13.83
C LEU A 114 8.81 1.54 -13.59
N GLY A 115 9.75 1.82 -12.68
CA GLY A 115 10.24 3.16 -12.42
C GLY A 115 11.74 3.28 -12.55
N VAL A 116 12.23 4.50 -12.62
CA VAL A 116 13.65 4.81 -12.67
C VAL A 116 14.02 5.85 -11.62
N MET A 117 15.27 5.76 -11.15
CA MET A 117 15.89 6.73 -10.27
C MET A 117 17.27 7.12 -10.82
N ASP A 118 17.66 8.37 -10.62
CA ASP A 118 18.94 8.87 -11.14
C ASP A 118 20.14 8.34 -10.35
N ASP A 119 19.94 8.06 -9.04
CA ASP A 119 20.98 7.50 -8.18
C ASP A 119 20.41 6.35 -7.32
N VAL A 120 20.78 5.11 -7.63
CA VAL A 120 20.34 3.92 -6.92
C VAL A 120 20.76 3.90 -5.44
N ARG A 121 21.76 4.67 -5.04
CA ARG A 121 22.19 4.77 -3.64
C ARG A 121 21.18 5.50 -2.75
N ARG A 122 20.23 6.20 -3.37
CA ARG A 122 19.12 6.91 -2.70
C ARG A 122 17.86 6.07 -2.59
N ALA A 123 17.92 4.78 -2.95
CA ALA A 123 16.78 3.90 -2.80
C ALA A 123 16.39 3.75 -1.33
N ASN A 124 15.16 4.10 -1.00
CA ASN A 124 14.65 3.97 0.36
C ASN A 124 14.40 2.49 0.69
N PRO A 125 14.87 1.97 1.84
CA PRO A 125 14.47 0.68 2.33
C PRO A 125 13.02 0.71 2.83
N SER A 126 12.35 -0.45 2.86
CA SER A 126 10.99 -0.57 3.39
C SER A 126 10.95 -0.89 4.88
N GLY A 127 12.07 -1.26 5.50
CA GLY A 127 12.22 -1.44 6.94
C GLY A 127 13.23 -0.44 7.51
N TRP A 128 13.00 0.00 8.72
CA TRP A 128 13.92 0.92 9.40
C TRP A 128 15.08 0.17 10.08
N HIS A 129 16.29 0.72 9.90
CA HIS A 129 17.54 0.15 10.44
C HIS A 129 18.05 0.88 11.68
N GLU A 130 17.42 2.00 12.04
CA GLU A 130 17.87 2.89 13.09
C GLU A 130 16.78 3.04 14.15
N GLU A 131 17.19 3.15 15.42
CA GLU A 131 16.31 3.57 16.51
C GLU A 131 16.22 5.10 16.58
N GLY A 132 15.13 5.62 17.13
CA GLY A 132 14.94 7.05 17.35
C GLY A 132 14.45 7.82 16.12
N LEU A 133 14.08 7.14 15.03
CA LEU A 133 13.46 7.79 13.88
C LEU A 133 12.00 8.13 14.17
N ALA A 134 11.55 9.31 13.76
CA ALA A 134 10.14 9.67 13.77
C ALA A 134 9.41 8.91 12.66
N ILE A 135 8.31 8.26 12.99
CA ILE A 135 7.42 7.56 12.06
C ILE A 135 6.30 8.52 11.69
N MET A 136 6.20 8.87 10.41
CA MET A 136 5.18 9.76 9.86
C MET A 136 4.22 8.97 8.98
N ALA A 137 2.91 9.11 9.19
CA ALA A 137 1.89 8.64 8.28
C ALA A 137 1.58 9.72 7.25
N LEU A 138 1.41 9.32 6.00
CA LEU A 138 1.00 10.15 4.88
C LEU A 138 -0.31 9.59 4.30
N GLY A 139 -1.25 10.47 3.97
CA GLY A 139 -2.58 10.10 3.50
C GLY A 139 -3.61 9.90 4.61
N THR A 140 -4.87 9.70 4.25
CA THR A 140 -6.01 9.56 5.16
C THR A 140 -6.51 8.12 5.21
N THR A 141 -7.04 7.73 6.37
CA THR A 141 -7.72 6.44 6.54
C THR A 141 -9.24 6.67 6.48
N ALA A 142 -9.94 5.85 5.72
CA ALA A 142 -11.39 5.80 5.69
C ALA A 142 -11.90 4.45 6.26
N ASP A 143 -13.19 4.36 6.54
CA ASP A 143 -13.83 3.09 6.94
C ASP A 143 -14.01 2.19 5.70
N GLU A 144 -12.97 1.44 5.35
CA GLU A 144 -12.87 0.60 4.15
C GLU A 144 -12.35 -0.79 4.52
N LEU A 145 -13.17 -1.54 5.24
CA LEU A 145 -12.87 -2.90 5.73
C LEU A 145 -13.43 -4.01 4.85
N ASP A 146 -14.30 -3.68 3.91
CA ASP A 146 -14.92 -4.65 3.00
C ASP A 146 -13.87 -5.24 2.04
N GLY A 147 -13.96 -6.57 1.85
CA GLY A 147 -13.01 -7.30 1.02
C GLY A 147 -11.57 -7.36 1.55
N SER A 148 -11.29 -6.76 2.70
CA SER A 148 -9.97 -6.70 3.33
C SER A 148 -9.41 -8.08 3.69
N ALA A 149 -8.11 -8.14 3.93
CA ALA A 149 -7.44 -9.33 4.47
C ALA A 149 -8.03 -9.74 5.82
N TRP A 150 -8.36 -8.77 6.69
CA TRP A 150 -9.04 -9.03 7.95
C TRP A 150 -10.35 -9.78 7.74
N SER A 151 -11.26 -9.23 6.91
CA SER A 151 -12.56 -9.84 6.61
C SER A 151 -12.39 -11.27 6.06
N ARG A 152 -11.43 -11.48 5.18
CA ARG A 152 -11.18 -12.77 4.56
C ARG A 152 -10.54 -13.78 5.51
N VAL A 153 -9.52 -13.38 6.27
CA VAL A 153 -8.74 -14.31 7.11
C VAL A 153 -9.47 -14.65 8.39
N VAL A 154 -10.07 -13.65 9.06
CA VAL A 154 -10.72 -13.85 10.36
C VAL A 154 -12.14 -14.39 10.22
N HIS A 155 -12.88 -13.94 9.20
CA HIS A 155 -14.30 -14.25 9.05
C HIS A 155 -14.63 -15.14 7.85
N ASP A 156 -13.64 -15.52 7.03
CA ASP A 156 -13.83 -16.24 5.75
C ASP A 156 -14.90 -15.56 4.87
N HIS A 157 -14.96 -14.23 4.94
CA HIS A 157 -15.96 -13.42 4.27
C HIS A 157 -15.36 -12.63 3.13
N LEU A 158 -16.07 -12.60 2.00
CA LEU A 158 -15.79 -11.73 0.86
C LEU A 158 -17.10 -11.10 0.42
N GLY A 159 -17.24 -9.81 0.63
CA GLY A 159 -18.46 -9.05 0.31
C GLY A 159 -18.25 -7.56 0.49
N GLY A 160 -19.29 -6.77 0.23
CA GLY A 160 -19.26 -5.32 0.24
C GLY A 160 -18.59 -4.72 -0.99
N LEU A 161 -18.00 -3.57 -0.86
CA LEU A 161 -17.28 -2.84 -1.91
C LEU A 161 -15.79 -2.78 -1.59
N PRO A 162 -14.91 -2.89 -2.60
CA PRO A 162 -13.49 -2.64 -2.37
C PRO A 162 -13.26 -1.19 -1.96
N PRO A 163 -12.13 -0.86 -1.30
CA PRO A 163 -11.74 0.51 -1.02
C PRO A 163 -11.79 1.36 -2.28
N ARG A 164 -12.16 2.62 -2.15
CA ARG A 164 -12.20 3.56 -3.28
C ARG A 164 -10.79 3.85 -3.80
N VAL A 165 -10.69 4.08 -5.09
CA VAL A 165 -9.45 4.51 -5.73
C VAL A 165 -9.54 6.00 -6.01
N ASP A 166 -8.70 6.78 -5.37
CA ASP A 166 -8.48 8.19 -5.67
C ASP A 166 -7.11 8.34 -6.34
N LEU A 167 -7.12 8.36 -7.67
CA LEU A 167 -5.89 8.43 -8.47
C LEU A 167 -5.15 9.76 -8.30
N GLU A 168 -5.87 10.84 -8.03
CA GLU A 168 -5.25 12.15 -7.77
C GLU A 168 -4.51 12.15 -6.43
N ALA A 169 -5.12 11.57 -5.39
CA ALA A 169 -4.47 11.37 -4.09
C ALA A 169 -3.25 10.44 -4.19
N GLU A 170 -3.32 9.36 -4.99
CA GLU A 170 -2.17 8.47 -5.25
C GLU A 170 -1.02 9.21 -5.94
N MET A 171 -1.32 10.04 -6.93
CA MET A 171 -0.31 10.85 -7.61
C MET A 171 0.27 11.93 -6.70
N ALA A 172 -0.55 12.58 -5.87
CA ALA A 172 -0.09 13.55 -4.89
C ALA A 172 0.86 12.92 -3.88
N LEU A 173 0.48 11.77 -3.30
CA LEU A 173 1.35 11.00 -2.41
C LEU A 173 2.65 10.58 -3.13
N GLY A 174 2.55 10.14 -4.38
CA GLY A 174 3.73 9.80 -5.20
C GLY A 174 4.69 10.97 -5.34
N ARG A 175 4.19 12.19 -5.59
CA ARG A 175 5.03 13.40 -5.67
C ARG A 175 5.71 13.73 -4.34
N VAL A 176 5.00 13.60 -3.21
CA VAL A 176 5.58 13.76 -1.87
C VAL A 176 6.72 12.77 -1.66
N LEU A 177 6.49 11.48 -1.90
CA LEU A 177 7.50 10.43 -1.70
C LEU A 177 8.74 10.65 -2.56
N LEU A 178 8.56 11.03 -3.81
CA LEU A 178 9.69 11.34 -4.71
C LEU A 178 10.46 12.57 -4.26
N ALA A 179 9.77 13.65 -3.91
CA ALA A 179 10.41 14.88 -3.41
C ALA A 179 11.23 14.63 -2.14
N LEU A 180 10.69 13.83 -1.21
CA LEU A 180 11.40 13.45 0.02
C LEU A 180 12.62 12.56 -0.27
N SER A 181 12.54 11.65 -1.24
CA SER A 181 13.64 10.77 -1.62
C SER A 181 14.76 11.52 -2.37
N GLU A 182 14.42 12.58 -3.10
CA GLU A 182 15.40 13.44 -3.79
C GLU A 182 16.06 14.45 -2.85
N ALA A 183 15.43 14.75 -1.70
CA ALA A 183 15.96 15.68 -0.72
C ALA A 183 17.15 15.11 0.05
N GLU A 184 18.11 15.97 0.37
CA GLU A 184 19.26 15.62 1.20
C GLU A 184 19.07 16.11 2.63
N GLY A 185 19.38 15.23 3.58
CA GLY A 185 19.53 15.60 4.98
C GLY A 185 20.79 16.45 5.21
N PRO A 186 20.95 17.00 6.42
CA PRO A 186 22.12 17.84 6.78
C PRO A 186 23.47 17.13 6.65
N ASP A 187 23.46 15.81 6.68
CA ASP A 187 24.64 14.93 6.57
C ASP A 187 24.95 14.52 5.12
N GLY A 188 24.16 14.99 4.14
CA GLY A 188 24.28 14.62 2.72
C GLY A 188 23.71 13.24 2.37
N GLU A 189 23.05 12.56 3.33
CA GLU A 189 22.33 11.32 3.11
C GLU A 189 20.85 11.58 2.74
N SER A 190 20.11 10.56 2.32
CA SER A 190 18.68 10.67 2.04
C SER A 190 17.93 11.19 3.27
N LEU A 191 16.99 12.10 3.06
CA LEU A 191 16.09 12.59 4.09
C LEU A 191 15.25 11.44 4.67
N VAL A 192 14.79 10.53 3.81
CA VAL A 192 13.99 9.35 4.19
C VAL A 192 14.93 8.21 4.56
N ARG A 193 14.72 7.61 5.72
CA ARG A 193 15.47 6.44 6.22
C ARG A 193 14.74 5.12 5.97
N ALA A 194 13.43 5.17 5.83
CA ALA A 194 12.59 4.06 5.36
C ALA A 194 11.28 4.61 4.84
N ALA A 195 10.69 3.92 3.87
CA ALA A 195 9.35 4.20 3.36
C ALA A 195 8.64 2.90 3.01
N HIS A 196 7.39 2.77 3.40
CA HIS A 196 6.54 1.61 3.10
C HIS A 196 5.13 2.09 2.78
N ASP A 197 4.48 1.50 1.79
CA ASP A 197 3.08 1.75 1.49
C ASP A 197 2.17 1.12 2.55
N CYS A 198 0.93 1.60 2.64
CA CYS A 198 -0.14 0.92 3.37
C CYS A 198 -1.08 0.30 2.34
N SER A 199 -1.20 -1.03 2.35
CA SER A 199 -2.01 -1.79 1.40
C SER A 199 -2.69 -2.97 2.09
N THR A 200 -2.51 -4.19 1.61
CA THR A 200 -3.11 -5.40 2.18
C THR A 200 -2.77 -5.58 3.66
N GLY A 201 -3.79 -5.71 4.49
CA GLY A 201 -3.66 -5.82 5.94
C GLY A 201 -3.64 -4.49 6.69
N GLY A 202 -3.64 -3.36 5.96
CA GLY A 202 -3.70 -2.02 6.54
C GLY A 202 -2.42 -1.56 7.24
N LEU A 203 -2.55 -0.53 8.06
CA LEU A 203 -1.42 0.08 8.76
C LEU A 203 -0.68 -0.90 9.68
N ILE A 204 -1.41 -1.78 10.36
CA ILE A 204 -0.77 -2.75 11.26
C ILE A 204 0.21 -3.66 10.53
N GLN A 205 -0.16 -4.16 9.33
CA GLN A 205 0.73 -5.00 8.53
C GLN A 205 1.97 -4.21 8.07
N THR A 206 1.78 -2.96 7.64
CA THR A 206 2.88 -2.07 7.25
C THR A 206 3.88 -1.86 8.39
N LEU A 207 3.39 -1.64 9.62
CA LEU A 207 4.24 -1.49 10.80
C LEU A 207 4.99 -2.78 11.14
N VAL A 208 4.29 -3.93 11.11
CA VAL A 208 4.90 -5.25 11.35
C VAL A 208 5.99 -5.53 10.34
N ASP A 209 5.71 -5.35 9.04
CA ASP A 209 6.70 -5.60 7.98
C ASP A 209 7.93 -4.70 8.11
N SER A 210 7.71 -3.42 8.42
CA SER A 210 8.81 -2.47 8.61
C SER A 210 9.69 -2.81 9.81
N CYS A 211 9.10 -3.32 10.91
CA CYS A 211 9.84 -3.82 12.07
C CYS A 211 10.62 -5.10 11.75
N LEU A 212 9.94 -6.10 11.17
CA LEU A 212 10.52 -7.44 10.95
C LEU A 212 11.67 -7.45 9.96
N ARG A 213 11.63 -6.56 8.95
CA ARG A 213 12.69 -6.51 7.91
C ARG A 213 14.09 -6.29 8.48
N CYS A 214 14.19 -5.56 9.56
CA CYS A 214 15.48 -5.18 10.15
C CYS A 214 15.59 -5.49 11.65
N GLY A 215 14.53 -6.02 12.27
CA GLY A 215 14.51 -6.39 13.68
C GLY A 215 14.54 -5.19 14.64
N VAL A 216 14.04 -4.04 14.19
CA VAL A 216 13.91 -2.83 15.03
C VAL A 216 12.45 -2.56 15.28
N GLY A 217 12.04 -2.51 16.52
CA GLY A 217 10.67 -2.26 16.95
C GLY A 217 10.21 -0.81 16.76
N ALA A 218 9.00 -0.54 17.25
CA ALA A 218 8.42 0.80 17.22
C ALA A 218 7.42 1.01 18.35
N SER A 219 7.23 2.26 18.73
CA SER A 219 6.13 2.71 19.57
C SER A 219 5.32 3.75 18.83
N VAL A 220 4.04 3.48 18.57
CA VAL A 220 3.13 4.34 17.81
C VAL A 220 1.86 4.63 18.60
N ASP A 221 1.25 5.78 18.34
CA ASP A 221 -0.01 6.25 18.92
C ASP A 221 -0.97 6.61 17.77
N LEU A 222 -2.11 5.91 17.70
CA LEU A 222 -3.10 6.07 16.64
C LEU A 222 -3.94 7.34 16.78
N THR A 223 -3.93 8.01 17.95
CA THR A 223 -4.73 9.23 18.17
C THR A 223 -4.41 10.35 17.18
N ALA A 224 -3.19 10.33 16.62
CA ALA A 224 -2.76 11.31 15.63
C ALA A 224 -3.43 11.17 14.25
N ILE A 225 -4.04 10.01 13.96
CA ILE A 225 -4.69 9.71 12.66
C ILE A 225 -6.18 9.37 12.83
N GLN A 226 -6.73 9.54 14.03
CA GLN A 226 -8.15 9.36 14.27
C GLN A 226 -8.91 10.59 13.75
N GLU A 227 -9.75 10.35 12.76
CA GLU A 227 -10.72 11.29 12.24
C GLU A 227 -12.14 10.89 12.67
N GLU A 228 -13.13 11.73 12.42
CA GLU A 228 -14.54 11.41 12.74
C GLU A 228 -14.96 10.13 11.98
N GLY A 229 -15.34 9.10 12.75
CA GLY A 229 -15.77 7.79 12.23
C GLY A 229 -14.64 6.76 12.05
N VAL A 230 -13.39 7.09 12.42
CA VAL A 230 -12.25 6.17 12.38
C VAL A 230 -11.84 5.80 13.81
N ASP A 231 -12.23 4.63 14.28
CA ASP A 231 -11.77 4.04 15.53
C ASP A 231 -10.38 3.38 15.37
N ASP A 232 -9.80 2.91 16.48
CA ASP A 232 -8.49 2.27 16.46
C ASP A 232 -8.45 1.03 15.57
N PHE A 233 -9.53 0.26 15.52
CA PHE A 233 -9.62 -0.92 14.67
C PHE A 233 -9.61 -0.54 13.19
N THR A 234 -10.42 0.41 12.80
CA THR A 234 -10.46 0.94 11.43
C THR A 234 -9.11 1.55 11.04
N ALA A 235 -8.48 2.33 11.95
CA ALA A 235 -7.16 2.92 11.73
C ALA A 235 -6.09 1.85 11.40
N LEU A 236 -6.15 0.70 12.07
CA LEU A 236 -5.18 -0.39 11.89
C LEU A 236 -5.45 -1.26 10.67
N PHE A 237 -6.71 -1.65 10.44
CA PHE A 237 -7.05 -2.74 9.52
C PHE A 237 -7.72 -2.28 8.22
N SER A 238 -8.11 -1.01 8.10
CA SER A 238 -8.61 -0.49 6.83
C SER A 238 -7.54 -0.57 5.75
N GLU A 239 -7.94 -0.98 4.54
CA GLU A 239 -7.07 -1.09 3.38
C GLU A 239 -7.25 0.10 2.40
N SER A 240 -7.56 1.29 2.93
CA SER A 240 -7.66 2.52 2.13
C SER A 240 -6.38 2.77 1.33
N GLY A 241 -6.54 3.19 0.07
CA GLY A 241 -5.44 3.56 -0.81
C GLY A 241 -4.75 4.89 -0.42
N ALA A 242 -3.83 5.33 -1.26
CA ALA A 242 -3.09 6.60 -1.15
C ALA A 242 -2.48 6.85 0.24
N ARG A 243 -1.94 5.81 0.88
CA ARG A 243 -1.29 5.90 2.20
C ARG A 243 0.09 5.28 2.19
N ALA A 244 1.00 5.89 2.95
CA ALA A 244 2.33 5.36 3.21
C ALA A 244 2.82 5.79 4.59
N ILE A 245 3.83 5.09 5.11
CA ILE A 245 4.62 5.57 6.24
C ILE A 245 6.03 5.90 5.77
N VAL A 246 6.63 6.92 6.36
CA VAL A 246 8.05 7.23 6.21
C VAL A 246 8.69 7.37 7.57
N ALA A 247 9.94 6.90 7.70
CA ALA A 247 10.74 7.09 8.90
C ALA A 247 11.88 8.08 8.60
N VAL A 248 11.99 9.10 9.43
CA VAL A 248 12.95 10.21 9.27
C VAL A 248 13.57 10.55 10.61
N ARG A 249 14.72 11.25 10.62
CA ARG A 249 15.24 11.83 11.86
C ARG A 249 14.30 12.89 12.39
N GLU A 250 14.21 13.05 13.72
CA GLU A 250 13.26 13.95 14.37
C GLU A 250 13.38 15.40 13.87
N GLU A 251 14.60 15.89 13.64
CA GLU A 251 14.85 17.22 13.11
C GLU A 251 14.35 17.46 11.69
N LEU A 252 14.02 16.37 10.95
CA LEU A 252 13.53 16.43 9.57
C LEU A 252 12.00 16.32 9.45
N VAL A 253 11.29 16.10 10.57
CA VAL A 253 9.82 16.09 10.62
C VAL A 253 9.20 17.33 9.97
N PRO A 254 9.69 18.57 10.21
CA PRO A 254 9.14 19.76 9.54
C PRO A 254 9.28 19.73 8.02
N ALA A 255 10.34 19.09 7.48
CA ALA A 255 10.51 18.97 6.03
C ALA A 255 9.49 17.98 5.41
N VAL A 256 9.19 16.89 6.11
CA VAL A 256 8.12 15.95 5.69
C VAL A 256 6.77 16.64 5.68
N THR A 257 6.46 17.37 6.77
CA THR A 257 5.19 18.11 6.89
C THR A 257 5.04 19.14 5.75
N ALA A 258 6.09 19.92 5.49
CA ALA A 258 6.05 20.92 4.41
C ALA A 258 5.89 20.28 3.01
N ALA A 259 6.52 19.14 2.76
CA ALA A 259 6.37 18.42 1.48
C ALA A 259 4.95 17.87 1.30
N ALA A 260 4.35 17.33 2.36
CA ALA A 260 2.98 16.82 2.34
C ALA A 260 1.95 17.96 2.15
N GLU A 261 2.09 19.06 2.89
CA GLU A 261 1.23 20.23 2.77
C GLU A 261 1.28 20.87 1.37
N ALA A 262 2.45 20.85 0.72
CA ALA A 262 2.60 21.40 -0.63
C ALA A 262 1.79 20.65 -1.70
N GLU A 263 1.46 19.40 -1.44
CA GLU A 263 0.69 18.51 -2.33
C GLU A 263 -0.72 18.19 -1.77
N ASP A 264 -1.15 18.88 -0.71
CA ASP A 264 -2.43 18.67 -0.01
C ASP A 264 -2.59 17.22 0.49
N VAL A 265 -1.49 16.58 0.93
CA VAL A 265 -1.48 15.24 1.51
C VAL A 265 -1.51 15.35 3.02
N ALA A 266 -2.48 14.67 3.65
CA ALA A 266 -2.55 14.59 5.11
C ALA A 266 -1.27 13.97 5.68
N VAL A 267 -0.78 14.52 6.79
CA VAL A 267 0.43 14.04 7.45
C VAL A 267 0.28 14.05 8.96
N ALA A 268 0.69 12.97 9.61
CA ALA A 268 0.67 12.85 11.06
C ALA A 268 1.91 12.12 11.58
N ARG A 269 2.43 12.56 12.74
CA ARG A 269 3.48 11.84 13.45
C ARG A 269 2.86 10.73 14.28
N LEU A 270 3.15 9.47 13.94
CA LEU A 270 2.63 8.30 14.65
C LEU A 270 3.45 7.93 15.89
N GLY A 271 4.77 8.06 15.81
CA GLY A 271 5.61 7.53 16.88
C GLY A 271 7.09 7.52 16.56
N THR A 272 7.80 6.54 17.15
CA THR A 272 9.26 6.47 17.05
C THR A 272 9.71 5.01 16.93
N THR A 273 10.75 4.77 16.12
CA THR A 273 11.39 3.45 15.99
C THR A 273 12.28 3.15 17.20
N GLY A 274 12.35 1.90 17.62
CA GLY A 274 13.27 1.44 18.66
C GLY A 274 12.78 0.21 19.43
N GLY A 275 13.72 -0.45 20.10
CA GLY A 275 13.50 -1.67 20.85
C GLY A 275 13.25 -2.89 19.97
N ASP A 276 12.72 -3.94 20.58
CA ASP A 276 12.46 -5.26 20.00
C ASP A 276 10.96 -5.61 19.92
N LEU A 277 10.09 -4.65 20.28
CA LEU A 277 8.64 -4.80 20.29
C LEU A 277 8.00 -3.77 19.36
N LEU A 278 6.87 -4.15 18.75
CA LEU A 278 5.93 -3.18 18.20
C LEU A 278 4.86 -2.90 19.25
N VAL A 279 4.80 -1.67 19.74
CA VAL A 279 3.83 -1.19 20.73
C VAL A 279 2.89 -0.19 20.04
N VAL A 280 1.60 -0.50 20.02
CA VAL A 280 0.57 0.35 19.42
C VAL A 280 -0.37 0.83 20.53
N ALA A 281 -0.45 2.13 20.73
CA ALA A 281 -1.40 2.80 21.61
C ALA A 281 -2.56 3.39 20.80
N GLY A 282 -3.71 3.54 21.44
CA GLY A 282 -4.90 4.14 20.86
C GLY A 282 -5.91 4.50 21.95
N SER A 283 -7.02 5.11 21.57
CA SER A 283 -8.04 5.58 22.49
C SER A 283 -8.90 4.46 23.07
N ASP A 284 -9.14 3.40 22.29
CA ASP A 284 -10.06 2.31 22.59
C ASP A 284 -9.49 0.90 22.34
N LEU A 285 -8.19 0.79 21.99
CA LEU A 285 -7.49 -0.49 21.83
C LEU A 285 -7.63 -1.34 23.10
N LEU A 286 -8.13 -2.59 22.91
CA LEU A 286 -8.30 -3.59 23.96
C LEU A 286 -9.07 -3.07 25.20
N SER A 287 -10.03 -2.16 24.99
CA SER A 287 -10.84 -1.63 26.09
C SER A 287 -11.94 -2.61 26.46
N ASP A 288 -11.77 -3.31 27.58
CA ASP A 288 -12.87 -4.03 28.29
C ASP A 288 -13.70 -3.04 29.16
N GLY A 289 -14.00 -1.83 28.64
CA GLY A 289 -14.73 -0.80 29.38
C GLY A 289 -13.87 0.05 30.35
N GLY A 290 -12.55 0.07 30.18
CA GLY A 290 -11.57 0.90 30.92
C GLY A 290 -10.57 1.58 29.96
N ALA A 291 -9.57 2.26 30.50
CA ALA A 291 -8.50 2.85 29.67
C ALA A 291 -7.87 1.79 28.76
N GLY A 292 -7.80 2.08 27.47
CA GLY A 292 -7.24 1.17 26.47
C GLY A 292 -5.87 0.66 26.86
N ARG A 293 -5.61 -0.62 26.58
CA ARG A 293 -4.26 -1.19 26.74
C ARG A 293 -3.59 -1.18 25.39
N PRO A 294 -2.28 -0.89 25.30
CA PRO A 294 -1.56 -0.97 24.05
C PRO A 294 -1.54 -2.41 23.53
N LEU A 295 -1.64 -2.54 22.20
CA LEU A 295 -1.31 -3.79 21.53
C LEU A 295 0.22 -3.93 21.52
N VAL A 296 0.72 -5.07 21.97
CA VAL A 296 2.16 -5.35 21.99
C VAL A 296 2.42 -6.62 21.19
N LEU A 297 3.29 -6.51 20.20
CA LEU A 297 3.74 -7.62 19.36
C LEU A 297 5.25 -7.81 19.59
N ASP A 298 5.63 -9.04 19.93
CA ASP A 298 7.03 -9.45 20.02
C ASP A 298 7.54 -9.80 18.63
N LEU A 299 8.63 -9.18 18.21
CA LEU A 299 9.21 -9.41 16.88
C LEU A 299 9.99 -10.73 16.79
N ALA A 300 10.21 -11.41 17.92
CA ALA A 300 10.90 -12.70 17.97
C ALA A 300 9.96 -13.92 17.89
N GLU A 301 8.67 -13.72 18.06
CA GLU A 301 7.62 -14.74 17.94
C GLU A 301 6.89 -14.67 16.58
#